data_9df57a08ea38bad62c97e182b0ae3cee
#
_entry.id   9df57a08ea38bad62c97e182b0ae3cee
#
_cell.length_a   1.000
_cell.length_b   1.000
_cell.length_c   1.000
_cell.angle_alpha   90.00
_cell.angle_beta   90.00
_cell.angle_gamma   90.00
#
_symmetry.space_group_name_H-M   'P 1'
#
loop_
_entity.id
_entity.type
_entity.pdbx_description
1 polymer ?
#
loop_
_entity_poly.entity_id
_entity_poly.type
_entity_poly.pdbx_seq_one_letter_code
_entity_poly.pdbx_strand_id
1 'polypeptide(L)'
;LKTLTKESRVVLPITVEEYQVGQLYSVAEASKNETGGGEGIEVIKNEPFEGKDLLGGKYNKGQYTYKIYHLESKVPSFIRMLAPKGALAIHEEAWNAYPYCRTVLTNPDYMAGNFTLCIETMHAPDNGCQENVHELPPDKLKMREVDVIDIASDPVMPRDGRRRHAGCGAGEDYKQDEDPSTFVSQKTGRGPLKGDWMKTANPVMCAYKLVTVEFKWFGLQSRIETYIQKTERRIFLNFHRQVFCWIDRWHGLTMADIRKLEEQTKKDLDEVHELPPDKLKMREVDVIDIASDPVMPRDYKQDEDPSTFVSQKTGRGPLKGDWMKTANPVMCAYKLVTVEFKWFGLQSRIETYIQKTERRIFLNFHRQVFCWIDRWHGLTMADIRKLEEQTKKDLDE
;
A
#
# COMPACT_ATOMS: atom_id res chain seq x y z
N LEU A 1 7.34 -30.61 -6.81
CA LEU A 1 7.13 -29.77 -5.62
C LEU A 1 5.64 -29.49 -5.51
N LYS A 2 5.07 -29.70 -4.30
CA LYS A 2 3.62 -29.56 -4.08
C LYS A 2 3.33 -28.08 -3.81
N THR A 3 2.55 -27.43 -4.69
CA THR A 3 2.09 -26.03 -4.52
C THR A 3 1.07 -25.99 -3.38
N LEU A 4 1.19 -25.03 -2.46
CA LEU A 4 0.24 -24.88 -1.35
C LEU A 4 -0.97 -24.09 -1.81
N THR A 5 -2.14 -24.75 -1.84
CA THR A 5 -3.42 -24.14 -2.24
C THR A 5 -4.40 -24.21 -1.08
N LYS A 6 -4.94 -23.04 -0.68
CA LYS A 6 -5.90 -22.91 0.41
C LYS A 6 -7.08 -22.05 -0.01
N GLU A 7 -8.30 -22.49 0.30
CA GLU A 7 -9.53 -21.71 0.10
C GLU A 7 -10.04 -21.19 1.44
N SER A 8 -10.05 -19.88 1.60
CA SER A 8 -10.70 -19.22 2.73
C SER A 8 -12.14 -18.85 2.36
N ARG A 9 -13.10 -19.29 3.16
CA ARG A 9 -14.52 -18.96 3.03
C ARG A 9 -14.88 -17.92 4.10
N VAL A 10 -15.16 -16.71 3.68
CA VAL A 10 -15.53 -15.62 4.58
C VAL A 10 -16.99 -15.31 4.41
N VAL A 11 -17.79 -15.67 5.40
CA VAL A 11 -19.24 -15.43 5.41
C VAL A 11 -19.53 -14.02 5.93
N LEU A 12 -20.49 -13.35 5.31
CA LEU A 12 -20.91 -11.98 5.68
C LEU A 12 -22.43 -11.85 5.65
N PRO A 13 -23.04 -11.12 6.60
CA PRO A 13 -24.50 -10.91 6.66
C PRO A 13 -24.95 -9.73 5.78
N ILE A 14 -24.57 -9.78 4.51
CA ILE A 14 -24.87 -8.75 3.48
C ILE A 14 -25.15 -9.44 2.15
N THR A 15 -25.66 -8.71 1.15
CA THR A 15 -25.82 -9.24 -0.20
C THR A 15 -24.53 -9.13 -1.00
N VAL A 16 -24.42 -9.84 -2.12
CA VAL A 16 -23.27 -9.77 -3.02
C VAL A 16 -23.13 -8.35 -3.60
N GLU A 17 -24.25 -7.70 -3.94
CA GLU A 17 -24.28 -6.33 -4.46
C GLU A 17 -23.84 -5.30 -3.41
N GLU A 18 -24.31 -5.43 -2.16
CA GLU A 18 -23.85 -4.59 -1.05
C GLU A 18 -22.36 -4.75 -0.81
N TYR A 19 -21.85 -5.98 -0.90
CA TYR A 19 -20.42 -6.25 -0.73
C TYR A 19 -19.56 -5.55 -1.78
N GLN A 20 -20.00 -5.48 -3.02
CA GLN A 20 -19.27 -4.76 -4.08
C GLN A 20 -18.99 -3.31 -3.68
N VAL A 21 -20.00 -2.62 -3.18
CA VAL A 21 -19.88 -1.23 -2.68
C VAL A 21 -19.02 -1.17 -1.43
N GLY A 22 -19.31 -2.03 -0.43
CA GLY A 22 -18.60 -2.07 0.85
C GLY A 22 -17.12 -2.39 0.70
N GLN A 23 -16.76 -3.31 -0.19
CA GLN A 23 -15.36 -3.64 -0.49
C GLN A 23 -14.60 -2.44 -1.07
N LEU A 24 -15.16 -1.78 -2.09
CA LEU A 24 -14.51 -0.64 -2.74
C LEU A 24 -14.39 0.54 -1.77
N TYR A 25 -15.42 0.83 -1.00
CA TYR A 25 -15.37 1.83 0.06
C TYR A 25 -14.25 1.54 1.07
N SER A 26 -14.20 0.30 1.58
CA SER A 26 -13.22 -0.09 2.60
C SER A 26 -11.80 -0.08 2.07
N VAL A 27 -11.58 -0.43 0.79
CA VAL A 27 -10.26 -0.31 0.13
C VAL A 27 -9.86 1.16 0.01
N ALA A 28 -10.76 2.05 -0.41
CA ALA A 28 -10.48 3.48 -0.53
C ALA A 28 -10.15 4.09 0.84
N GLU A 29 -10.90 3.75 1.88
CA GLU A 29 -10.69 4.25 3.23
C GLU A 29 -9.38 3.70 3.86
N ALA A 30 -9.08 2.41 3.65
CA ALA A 30 -7.82 1.82 4.10
C ALA A 30 -6.61 2.48 3.40
N SER A 31 -6.73 2.78 2.10
CA SER A 31 -5.69 3.47 1.35
C SER A 31 -5.38 4.86 1.91
N LYS A 32 -6.40 5.64 2.32
CA LYS A 32 -6.20 6.94 2.99
C LYS A 32 -5.38 6.80 4.29
N ASN A 33 -5.66 5.76 5.06
CA ASN A 33 -4.99 5.54 6.34
C ASN A 33 -3.56 5.02 6.20
N GLU A 34 -3.24 4.30 5.12
CA GLU A 34 -1.90 3.73 4.88
C GLU A 34 -0.96 4.67 4.13
N THR A 35 -1.47 5.61 3.34
CA THR A 35 -0.67 6.53 2.51
C THR A 35 -0.10 7.73 3.26
N GLY A 36 -0.33 7.87 4.55
CA GLY A 36 0.29 8.91 5.39
C GLY A 36 1.83 8.88 5.46
N GLY A 37 2.51 7.98 4.77
CA GLY A 37 3.96 7.79 4.79
C GLY A 37 4.67 7.81 3.44
N GLY A 38 4.00 8.16 2.32
CA GLY A 38 4.68 8.24 1.00
C GLY A 38 5.21 6.90 0.50
N GLU A 39 4.63 5.80 0.92
CA GLU A 39 5.08 4.46 0.57
C GLU A 39 4.47 4.00 -0.75
N GLY A 40 5.27 3.83 -1.65
CA GLY A 40 5.48 3.23 -2.90
C GLY A 40 4.47 2.23 -3.43
N ILE A 41 3.18 2.57 -3.58
CA ILE A 41 2.31 1.85 -4.50
C ILE A 41 2.22 2.70 -5.77
N GLU A 42 2.87 2.22 -6.82
CA GLU A 42 2.81 2.83 -8.14
C GLU A 42 1.71 2.16 -8.95
N VAL A 43 0.71 2.92 -9.40
CA VAL A 43 -0.35 2.41 -10.30
C VAL A 43 0.09 2.64 -11.73
N ILE A 44 0.52 1.58 -12.41
CA ILE A 44 1.00 1.63 -13.78
C ILE A 44 -0.16 1.65 -14.77
N LYS A 45 -1.20 0.81 -14.52
CA LYS A 45 -2.39 0.73 -15.36
C LYS A 45 -3.64 0.61 -14.50
N ASN A 46 -4.70 1.23 -14.96
CA ASN A 46 -6.05 1.06 -14.43
C ASN A 46 -7.04 1.30 -15.58
N GLU A 47 -7.40 0.25 -16.31
CA GLU A 47 -8.13 0.32 -17.55
C GLU A 47 -9.17 -0.80 -17.66
N PRO A 48 -10.28 -0.62 -18.39
CA PRO A 48 -11.18 -1.70 -18.71
C PRO A 48 -10.46 -2.79 -19.50
N PHE A 49 -10.80 -4.06 -19.25
CA PHE A 49 -10.33 -5.17 -20.09
C PHE A 49 -11.50 -5.93 -20.71
N GLU A 50 -11.26 -6.50 -21.87
CA GLU A 50 -12.16 -7.41 -22.58
C GLU A 50 -11.34 -8.51 -23.27
N GLY A 51 -11.91 -9.72 -23.36
CA GLY A 51 -11.28 -10.84 -24.05
C GLY A 51 -10.28 -11.66 -23.22
N LYS A 52 -10.13 -11.38 -21.92
CA LYS A 52 -9.35 -12.23 -21.00
C LYS A 52 -10.21 -13.37 -20.50
N ASP A 53 -9.79 -14.60 -20.78
CA ASP A 53 -10.47 -15.79 -20.26
C ASP A 53 -10.18 -16.00 -18.76
N LEU A 54 -11.15 -15.68 -17.93
CA LEU A 54 -11.12 -15.95 -16.51
C LEU A 54 -12.15 -17.03 -16.16
N LEU A 55 -11.77 -17.95 -15.30
CA LEU A 55 -12.60 -19.07 -14.86
C LEU A 55 -13.26 -19.82 -16.05
N GLY A 56 -12.41 -20.35 -16.96
CA GLY A 56 -12.88 -21.08 -18.14
C GLY A 56 -13.68 -20.23 -19.13
N GLY A 57 -13.41 -18.92 -19.21
CA GLY A 57 -14.08 -17.99 -20.13
C GLY A 57 -15.42 -17.44 -19.64
N LYS A 58 -15.86 -17.78 -18.43
CA LYS A 58 -17.12 -17.28 -17.85
C LYS A 58 -17.09 -15.78 -17.56
N TYR A 59 -15.90 -15.26 -17.27
CA TYR A 59 -15.66 -13.84 -17.00
C TYR A 59 -14.61 -13.33 -17.96
N ASN A 60 -14.98 -12.49 -18.90
CA ASN A 60 -14.08 -12.02 -19.96
C ASN A 60 -13.96 -10.51 -20.09
N LYS A 61 -14.60 -9.74 -19.19
CA LYS A 61 -14.56 -8.28 -19.17
C LYS A 61 -14.64 -7.74 -17.76
N GLY A 62 -14.05 -6.59 -17.51
CA GLY A 62 -14.04 -5.92 -16.21
C GLY A 62 -13.00 -4.82 -16.16
N GLN A 63 -12.43 -4.60 -14.97
CA GLN A 63 -11.37 -3.63 -14.73
C GLN A 63 -10.03 -4.35 -14.48
N TYR A 64 -9.01 -3.96 -15.23
CA TYR A 64 -7.63 -4.42 -15.06
C TYR A 64 -6.84 -3.35 -14.35
N THR A 65 -6.06 -3.75 -13.34
CA THR A 65 -5.09 -2.88 -12.67
C THR A 65 -3.72 -3.55 -12.63
N TYR A 66 -2.69 -2.75 -12.91
CA TYR A 66 -1.31 -3.15 -12.72
C TYR A 66 -0.62 -2.17 -11.77
N LYS A 67 -0.05 -2.70 -10.69
CA LYS A 67 0.60 -1.92 -9.64
C LYS A 67 1.95 -2.51 -9.30
N ILE A 68 2.86 -1.65 -8.85
CA ILE A 68 4.15 -2.05 -8.26
C ILE A 68 4.18 -1.58 -6.82
N TYR A 69 4.47 -2.49 -5.91
CA TYR A 69 4.68 -2.22 -4.49
C TYR A 69 6.18 -2.13 -4.22
N HIS A 70 6.66 -0.95 -3.88
CA HIS A 70 8.04 -0.72 -3.47
C HIS A 70 8.15 -0.94 -1.95
N LEU A 71 8.74 -2.07 -1.55
CA LEU A 71 8.81 -2.49 -0.14
C LEU A 71 10.03 -1.95 0.61
N GLU A 72 10.84 -1.10 -0.01
CA GLU A 72 12.10 -0.60 0.54
C GLU A 72 11.94 0.11 1.88
N SER A 73 10.86 0.86 2.05
CA SER A 73 10.54 1.58 3.28
C SER A 73 10.02 0.68 4.41
N LYS A 74 9.45 -0.48 4.06
CA LYS A 74 8.87 -1.45 5.02
C LYS A 74 9.87 -2.44 5.59
N VAL A 75 11.10 -2.47 5.05
CA VAL A 75 12.16 -3.35 5.54
C VAL A 75 13.23 -2.57 6.28
N PRO A 76 13.82 -3.14 7.36
CA PRO A 76 14.94 -2.54 8.07
C PRO A 76 16.09 -2.15 7.12
N SER A 77 16.80 -1.06 7.43
CA SER A 77 17.86 -0.51 6.58
C SER A 77 18.96 -1.52 6.23
N PHE A 78 19.30 -2.42 7.16
CA PHE A 78 20.28 -3.47 6.90
C PHE A 78 19.79 -4.52 5.89
N ILE A 79 18.48 -4.83 5.86
CA ILE A 79 17.89 -5.73 4.85
C ILE A 79 17.89 -5.02 3.49
N ARG A 80 17.50 -3.75 3.45
CA ARG A 80 17.51 -2.93 2.22
C ARG A 80 18.93 -2.83 1.63
N MET A 81 19.94 -2.66 2.48
CA MET A 81 21.34 -2.57 2.05
C MET A 81 21.88 -3.91 1.50
N LEU A 82 21.34 -5.04 1.98
CA LEU A 82 21.74 -6.39 1.55
C LEU A 82 20.84 -6.97 0.47
N ALA A 83 19.65 -6.39 0.26
CA ALA A 83 18.71 -6.88 -0.74
C ALA A 83 19.23 -6.59 -2.15
N PRO A 84 19.30 -7.60 -3.02
CA PRO A 84 19.64 -7.39 -4.42
C PRO A 84 18.66 -6.43 -5.11
N LYS A 85 19.09 -5.80 -6.20
CA LYS A 85 18.25 -4.94 -7.04
C LYS A 85 16.96 -5.69 -7.43
N GLY A 86 15.81 -5.06 -7.31
CA GLY A 86 14.50 -5.65 -7.62
C GLY A 86 13.91 -6.60 -6.58
N ALA A 87 14.67 -7.02 -5.56
CA ALA A 87 14.18 -7.96 -4.53
C ALA A 87 13.00 -7.40 -3.72
N LEU A 88 12.89 -6.07 -3.62
CA LEU A 88 11.89 -5.37 -2.83
C LEU A 88 10.77 -4.75 -3.67
N ALA A 89 10.65 -5.10 -4.96
CA ALA A 89 9.56 -4.70 -5.82
C ALA A 89 8.61 -5.88 -6.07
N ILE A 90 7.35 -5.73 -5.68
CA ILE A 90 6.31 -6.74 -5.94
C ILE A 90 5.32 -6.17 -6.96
N HIS A 91 5.12 -6.90 -8.03
CA HIS A 91 4.21 -6.56 -9.12
C HIS A 91 2.87 -7.24 -8.89
N GLU A 92 1.79 -6.47 -8.95
CA GLU A 92 0.41 -6.94 -8.82
C GLU A 92 -0.33 -6.71 -10.13
N GLU A 93 -0.85 -7.77 -10.72
CA GLU A 93 -1.83 -7.71 -11.79
C GLU A 93 -3.19 -8.19 -11.26
N ALA A 94 -4.23 -7.38 -11.38
CA ALA A 94 -5.57 -7.73 -10.91
C ALA A 94 -6.60 -7.54 -12.02
N TRP A 95 -7.41 -8.58 -12.24
CA TRP A 95 -8.57 -8.59 -13.14
C TRP A 95 -9.83 -8.68 -12.28
N ASN A 96 -10.57 -7.58 -12.20
CA ASN A 96 -11.83 -7.51 -11.46
C ASN A 96 -13.01 -7.61 -12.42
N ALA A 97 -13.59 -8.79 -12.53
CA ALA A 97 -14.79 -9.11 -13.30
C ALA A 97 -15.91 -9.54 -12.36
N TYR A 98 -16.29 -8.64 -11.45
CA TYR A 98 -17.23 -8.95 -10.36
C TYR A 98 -18.45 -9.76 -10.83
N PRO A 99 -18.87 -10.83 -10.12
CA PRO A 99 -18.45 -11.27 -8.78
C PRO A 99 -17.14 -12.10 -8.71
N TYR A 100 -16.45 -12.31 -9.82
CA TYR A 100 -15.15 -12.97 -9.85
C TYR A 100 -14.01 -11.94 -9.93
N CYS A 101 -12.93 -12.24 -9.21
CA CYS A 101 -11.70 -11.43 -9.25
C CYS A 101 -10.47 -12.35 -9.19
N ARG A 102 -9.45 -12.02 -9.98
CA ARG A 102 -8.16 -12.71 -9.95
C ARG A 102 -7.04 -11.70 -9.78
N THR A 103 -6.20 -11.91 -8.78
CA THR A 103 -5.01 -11.10 -8.50
C THR A 103 -3.78 -11.98 -8.51
N VAL A 104 -2.74 -11.54 -9.19
CA VAL A 104 -1.46 -12.26 -9.30
C VAL A 104 -0.34 -11.33 -8.86
N LEU A 105 0.42 -11.76 -7.85
CA LEU A 105 1.60 -11.07 -7.37
C LEU A 105 2.85 -11.86 -7.76
N THR A 106 3.82 -11.15 -8.31
CA THR A 106 5.11 -11.69 -8.75
C THR A 106 6.26 -10.78 -8.34
N ASN A 107 7.48 -11.29 -8.44
CA ASN A 107 8.69 -10.48 -8.35
C ASN A 107 9.56 -10.81 -9.57
N PRO A 108 9.33 -10.14 -10.70
CA PRO A 108 9.99 -10.47 -11.98
C PRO A 108 11.48 -10.17 -11.96
N ASP A 109 11.91 -9.12 -11.25
CA ASP A 109 13.28 -8.62 -11.29
C ASP A 109 14.26 -9.49 -10.47
N TYR A 110 13.77 -10.13 -9.40
CA TYR A 110 14.66 -10.94 -8.52
C TYR A 110 14.26 -12.42 -8.49
N MET A 111 12.98 -12.74 -8.40
CA MET A 111 12.52 -14.12 -8.28
C MET A 111 12.08 -14.76 -9.60
N ALA A 112 12.03 -14.03 -10.69
CA ALA A 112 11.79 -14.41 -12.10
C ALA A 112 11.16 -15.81 -12.28
N GLY A 113 9.83 -15.97 -12.05
CA GLY A 113 9.11 -17.25 -12.18
C GLY A 113 9.27 -18.22 -11.01
N ASN A 114 10.04 -17.88 -9.99
CA ASN A 114 10.18 -18.66 -8.75
C ASN A 114 9.26 -18.20 -7.62
N PHE A 115 8.60 -17.05 -7.78
CA PHE A 115 7.58 -16.57 -6.84
C PHE A 115 6.32 -16.18 -7.60
N THR A 116 5.20 -16.77 -7.20
CA THR A 116 3.86 -16.39 -7.62
C THR A 116 2.89 -16.57 -6.46
N LEU A 117 2.13 -15.52 -6.17
CA LEU A 117 0.96 -15.57 -5.30
C LEU A 117 -0.26 -15.26 -6.15
N CYS A 118 -1.16 -16.23 -6.32
CA CYS A 118 -2.41 -16.06 -7.05
C CYS A 118 -3.58 -16.13 -6.08
N ILE A 119 -4.45 -15.11 -6.11
CA ILE A 119 -5.68 -15.05 -5.32
C ILE A 119 -6.85 -14.98 -6.29
N GLU A 120 -7.69 -16.02 -6.30
CA GLU A 120 -8.93 -16.06 -7.06
C GLU A 120 -10.10 -15.96 -6.08
N THR A 121 -10.96 -14.97 -6.29
CA THR A 121 -12.09 -14.71 -5.39
C THR A 121 -13.40 -14.87 -6.16
N MET A 122 -14.33 -15.64 -5.60
CA MET A 122 -15.72 -15.71 -6.03
C MET A 122 -16.64 -15.23 -4.91
N HIS A 123 -17.56 -14.33 -5.25
CA HIS A 123 -18.59 -13.86 -4.32
C HIS A 123 -19.91 -14.51 -4.69
N ALA A 124 -20.52 -15.24 -3.72
CA ALA A 124 -21.76 -15.99 -3.94
C ALA A 124 -22.79 -15.72 -2.84
N PRO A 125 -24.11 -15.71 -3.17
CA PRO A 125 -25.18 -15.44 -2.22
C PRO A 125 -25.53 -16.71 -1.42
N ASP A 126 -24.56 -17.22 -0.65
CA ASP A 126 -24.70 -18.40 0.20
C ASP A 126 -23.84 -18.27 1.47
N ASN A 127 -23.94 -19.24 2.35
CA ASN A 127 -23.23 -19.28 3.63
C ASN A 127 -21.91 -20.08 3.60
N GLY A 128 -21.25 -20.17 2.44
CA GLY A 128 -19.99 -20.90 2.32
C GLY A 128 -20.17 -22.41 2.03
N CYS A 129 -21.32 -22.83 1.53
CA CYS A 129 -21.65 -24.25 1.33
C CYS A 129 -21.24 -24.84 -0.03
N GLN A 130 -20.83 -24.02 -1.00
CA GLN A 130 -20.44 -24.51 -2.33
C GLN A 130 -19.07 -25.21 -2.31
N GLU A 131 -18.99 -26.37 -2.99
CA GLU A 131 -17.79 -27.20 -2.90
C GLU A 131 -16.67 -26.80 -3.87
N ASN A 132 -16.98 -26.30 -5.06
CA ASN A 132 -15.96 -26.02 -6.08
C ASN A 132 -16.32 -24.82 -6.94
N VAL A 133 -16.43 -23.63 -6.34
CA VAL A 133 -16.78 -22.39 -7.04
C VAL A 133 -15.67 -21.91 -8.00
N HIS A 134 -14.44 -22.34 -7.79
CA HIS A 134 -13.28 -22.04 -8.62
C HIS A 134 -13.05 -23.06 -9.75
N GLU A 135 -13.93 -24.06 -9.87
CA GLU A 135 -13.87 -25.09 -10.92
C GLU A 135 -12.52 -25.80 -11.02
N LEU A 136 -11.94 -26.10 -9.87
CA LEU A 136 -10.68 -26.83 -9.79
C LEU A 136 -10.81 -28.24 -10.39
N PRO A 137 -9.81 -28.69 -11.17
CA PRO A 137 -9.73 -30.10 -11.57
C PRO A 137 -9.71 -31.02 -10.35
N PRO A 138 -10.17 -32.28 -10.48
CA PRO A 138 -10.32 -33.20 -9.36
C PRO A 138 -9.05 -33.46 -8.52
N ASP A 139 -7.88 -33.43 -9.15
CA ASP A 139 -6.58 -33.57 -8.51
C ASP A 139 -6.24 -32.36 -7.63
N LYS A 140 -6.46 -31.13 -8.12
CA LYS A 140 -6.24 -29.90 -7.36
C LYS A 140 -7.30 -29.72 -6.27
N LEU A 141 -8.55 -30.08 -6.55
CA LEU A 141 -9.64 -30.03 -5.58
C LEU A 141 -9.34 -30.89 -4.34
N LYS A 142 -8.78 -32.09 -4.54
CA LYS A 142 -8.37 -32.98 -3.43
C LYS A 142 -7.20 -32.44 -2.60
N MET A 143 -6.37 -31.58 -3.18
CA MET A 143 -5.21 -31.00 -2.49
C MET A 143 -5.52 -29.67 -1.81
N ARG A 144 -6.68 -29.08 -2.11
CA ARG A 144 -7.13 -27.82 -1.53
C ARG A 144 -7.46 -28.00 -0.06
N GLU A 145 -6.91 -27.14 0.80
CA GLU A 145 -7.35 -26.99 2.18
C GLU A 145 -8.46 -25.95 2.25
N VAL A 146 -9.53 -26.24 2.98
CA VAL A 146 -10.65 -25.29 3.20
C VAL A 146 -10.58 -24.75 4.63
N ASP A 147 -10.68 -23.43 4.77
CA ASP A 147 -10.67 -22.71 6.03
C ASP A 147 -11.85 -21.74 6.08
N VAL A 148 -12.75 -21.93 7.02
CA VAL A 148 -13.89 -21.05 7.23
C VAL A 148 -13.49 -19.96 8.22
N ILE A 149 -13.60 -18.71 7.81
CA ILE A 149 -13.26 -17.54 8.63
C ILE A 149 -14.55 -16.96 9.21
N ASP A 150 -14.67 -17.04 10.54
CA ASP A 150 -15.72 -16.39 11.30
C ASP A 150 -15.25 -14.99 11.75
N ILE A 151 -15.80 -13.94 11.14
CA ILE A 151 -15.41 -12.57 11.44
C ILE A 151 -15.76 -12.12 12.86
N ALA A 152 -16.66 -12.84 13.56
CA ALA A 152 -17.09 -12.49 14.91
C ALA A 152 -16.29 -13.25 16.00
N SER A 153 -15.98 -14.53 15.79
CA SER A 153 -15.39 -15.38 16.82
C SER A 153 -13.91 -15.71 16.61
N ASP A 154 -13.39 -15.58 15.40
CA ASP A 154 -11.98 -15.85 15.14
C ASP A 154 -11.07 -14.80 15.80
N PRO A 155 -9.97 -15.25 16.45
CA PRO A 155 -9.09 -14.33 17.15
C PRO A 155 -8.34 -13.39 16.17
N VAL A 156 -8.34 -12.10 16.49
CA VAL A 156 -7.50 -11.12 15.79
C VAL A 156 -6.04 -11.32 16.17
N MET A 157 -5.20 -11.66 15.21
CA MET A 157 -3.79 -11.91 15.45
C MET A 157 -2.96 -10.62 15.28
N PRO A 158 -2.00 -10.35 16.21
CA PRO A 158 -1.09 -9.19 16.08
C PRO A 158 -0.19 -9.32 14.83
N ARG A 159 0.21 -8.16 14.27
CA ARG A 159 1.10 -8.07 13.09
C ARG A 159 2.44 -8.80 13.24
N ASP A 160 3.00 -8.81 14.45
CA ASP A 160 4.33 -9.37 14.72
C ASP A 160 4.35 -10.89 15.01
N GLY A 161 3.21 -11.56 14.95
CA GLY A 161 3.09 -13.01 15.19
C GLY A 161 3.43 -13.47 16.62
N ARG A 162 3.70 -12.55 17.54
CA ARG A 162 4.00 -12.88 18.95
C ARG A 162 2.70 -13.12 19.71
N ARG A 163 2.51 -14.33 20.20
CA ARG A 163 1.47 -14.61 21.20
C ARG A 163 1.77 -13.82 22.46
N ARG A 164 0.99 -12.79 22.78
CA ARG A 164 1.05 -12.16 24.10
C ARG A 164 0.38 -13.07 25.11
N HIS A 165 1.02 -13.22 26.29
CA HIS A 165 0.45 -13.92 27.43
C HIS A 165 -0.89 -13.30 27.85
N ALA A 166 -1.84 -14.14 28.26
CA ALA A 166 -3.13 -13.72 28.79
C ALA A 166 -2.94 -12.69 29.91
N GLY A 167 -3.38 -11.44 29.68
CA GLY A 167 -3.28 -10.36 30.68
C GLY A 167 -2.83 -8.99 30.13
N CYS A 168 -2.32 -8.88 28.90
CA CYS A 168 -1.99 -7.61 28.26
C CYS A 168 -3.06 -7.21 27.25
N GLY A 169 -3.53 -5.97 27.29
CA GLY A 169 -4.63 -5.42 26.52
C GLY A 169 -4.62 -5.73 25.03
N ALA A 170 -5.77 -5.56 24.39
CA ALA A 170 -6.02 -5.82 22.96
C ALA A 170 -4.83 -5.40 22.09
N GLY A 171 -4.37 -6.28 21.19
CA GLY A 171 -3.25 -5.98 20.29
C GLY A 171 -3.57 -4.77 19.38
N GLU A 172 -2.55 -4.14 18.83
CA GLU A 172 -2.67 -2.95 17.95
C GLU A 172 -3.65 -3.13 16.77
N ASP A 173 -3.95 -4.37 16.37
CA ASP A 173 -4.89 -4.69 15.29
C ASP A 173 -6.34 -4.86 15.78
N TYR A 174 -6.61 -4.95 17.10
CA TYR A 174 -7.96 -5.04 17.63
C TYR A 174 -8.49 -3.64 17.94
N LYS A 175 -9.58 -3.29 17.31
CA LYS A 175 -10.34 -2.07 17.59
C LYS A 175 -11.72 -2.48 18.06
N GLN A 176 -12.17 -1.93 19.18
CA GLN A 176 -13.45 -2.26 19.80
C GLN A 176 -14.62 -1.84 18.92
N ASP A 177 -14.50 -0.76 18.15
CA ASP A 177 -15.46 -0.28 17.18
C ASP A 177 -15.50 -1.11 15.87
N GLU A 178 -14.52 -2.02 15.68
CA GLU A 178 -14.45 -2.97 14.57
C GLU A 178 -14.68 -4.42 15.04
N ASP A 179 -15.45 -4.63 16.13
CA ASP A 179 -15.79 -5.96 16.64
C ASP A 179 -17.23 -6.38 16.25
N PRO A 180 -17.39 -7.30 15.26
CA PRO A 180 -18.69 -7.76 14.82
C PRO A 180 -19.55 -8.45 15.91
N SER A 181 -18.91 -8.98 16.96
CA SER A 181 -19.62 -9.64 18.07
C SER A 181 -20.37 -8.66 18.98
N THR A 182 -20.03 -7.38 18.93
CA THR A 182 -20.65 -6.30 19.71
C THR A 182 -21.28 -5.22 18.86
N PHE A 183 -20.84 -5.06 17.62
CA PHE A 183 -21.32 -4.05 16.69
C PHE A 183 -22.77 -4.28 16.26
N VAL A 184 -23.56 -3.21 16.22
CA VAL A 184 -24.91 -3.17 15.67
C VAL A 184 -25.04 -2.00 14.71
N SER A 185 -25.39 -2.28 13.46
CA SER A 185 -25.62 -1.24 12.46
C SER A 185 -26.88 -0.43 12.78
N GLN A 186 -26.74 0.88 12.80
CA GLN A 186 -27.87 1.80 13.02
C GLN A 186 -28.74 1.93 11.76
N LYS A 187 -28.16 1.79 10.57
CA LYS A 187 -28.87 1.87 9.30
C LYS A 187 -29.64 0.60 8.95
N THR A 188 -29.05 -0.56 9.23
CA THR A 188 -29.59 -1.84 8.75
C THR A 188 -30.10 -2.74 9.86
N GLY A 189 -29.81 -2.44 11.13
CA GLY A 189 -30.13 -3.27 12.29
C GLY A 189 -29.34 -4.60 12.35
N ARG A 190 -28.37 -4.82 11.45
CA ARG A 190 -27.57 -6.05 11.42
C ARG A 190 -26.55 -6.07 12.55
N GLY A 191 -26.35 -7.26 13.14
CA GLY A 191 -25.50 -7.46 14.30
C GLY A 191 -26.28 -7.46 15.62
N PRO A 192 -25.66 -7.74 16.76
CA PRO A 192 -24.31 -8.27 16.88
C PRO A 192 -24.25 -9.74 16.39
N LEU A 193 -23.12 -10.16 15.82
CA LEU A 193 -22.96 -11.51 15.29
C LEU A 193 -22.58 -12.47 16.42
N LYS A 194 -23.52 -13.37 16.79
CA LYS A 194 -23.35 -14.30 17.91
C LYS A 194 -23.85 -15.70 17.57
N GLY A 195 -23.29 -16.70 18.24
CA GLY A 195 -23.69 -18.09 18.05
C GLY A 195 -23.55 -18.57 16.61
N ASP A 196 -24.55 -19.28 16.10
CA ASP A 196 -24.57 -19.84 14.74
C ASP A 196 -24.97 -18.80 13.66
N TRP A 197 -24.55 -17.53 13.80
CA TRP A 197 -24.97 -16.43 12.95
C TRP A 197 -24.76 -16.71 11.45
N MET A 198 -23.69 -17.41 11.08
CA MET A 198 -23.41 -17.78 9.68
C MET A 198 -24.47 -18.68 9.06
N LYS A 199 -25.24 -19.41 9.87
CA LYS A 199 -26.36 -20.27 9.41
C LYS A 199 -27.69 -19.53 9.37
N THR A 200 -27.85 -18.51 10.20
CA THR A 200 -29.13 -17.82 10.43
C THR A 200 -29.22 -16.43 9.81
N ALA A 201 -28.08 -15.86 9.40
CA ALA A 201 -28.05 -14.53 8.81
C ALA A 201 -28.84 -14.47 7.49
N ASN A 202 -29.62 -13.41 7.34
CA ASN A 202 -30.35 -13.07 6.11
C ASN A 202 -30.39 -11.54 5.96
N PRO A 203 -29.81 -10.96 4.90
CA PRO A 203 -29.12 -11.63 3.80
C PRO A 203 -27.79 -12.28 4.22
N VAL A 204 -27.29 -13.18 3.41
CA VAL A 204 -25.99 -13.81 3.60
C VAL A 204 -25.24 -13.98 2.28
N MET A 205 -23.94 -13.77 2.31
CA MET A 205 -23.03 -14.07 1.22
C MET A 205 -21.74 -14.71 1.72
N CYS A 206 -21.01 -15.36 0.85
CA CYS A 206 -19.66 -15.85 1.10
C CYS A 206 -18.67 -15.33 0.05
N ALA A 207 -17.53 -14.82 0.53
CA ALA A 207 -16.37 -14.56 -0.29
C ALA A 207 -15.45 -15.81 -0.24
N TYR A 208 -15.43 -16.56 -1.32
CA TYR A 208 -14.55 -17.72 -1.50
C TYR A 208 -13.22 -17.23 -2.07
N LYS A 209 -12.15 -17.35 -1.31
CA LYS A 209 -10.80 -16.85 -1.68
C LYS A 209 -9.82 -18.01 -1.79
N LEU A 210 -9.52 -18.41 -3.02
CA LEU A 210 -8.55 -19.44 -3.32
C LEU A 210 -7.16 -18.80 -3.44
N VAL A 211 -6.28 -19.12 -2.51
CA VAL A 211 -4.92 -18.64 -2.46
C VAL A 211 -3.97 -19.76 -2.86
N THR A 212 -3.27 -19.55 -3.97
CA THR A 212 -2.24 -20.47 -4.47
C THR A 212 -0.89 -19.78 -4.36
N VAL A 213 0.02 -20.37 -3.58
CA VAL A 213 1.39 -19.84 -3.39
C VAL A 213 2.38 -20.80 -4.01
N GLU A 214 3.24 -20.28 -4.84
CA GLU A 214 4.39 -20.99 -5.40
C GLU A 214 5.65 -20.20 -5.09
N PHE A 215 6.53 -20.76 -4.25
CA PHE A 215 7.80 -20.16 -3.87
C PHE A 215 8.93 -21.18 -4.02
N LYS A 216 9.65 -21.12 -5.13
CA LYS A 216 10.68 -22.11 -5.47
C LYS A 216 12.05 -21.70 -4.88
N TRP A 217 12.27 -22.01 -3.60
CA TRP A 217 13.56 -21.80 -2.94
C TRP A 217 13.89 -23.01 -2.07
N PHE A 218 14.98 -23.67 -2.39
CA PHE A 218 15.41 -24.89 -1.68
C PHE A 218 15.55 -24.63 -0.16
N GLY A 219 14.91 -25.47 0.64
CA GLY A 219 14.95 -25.42 2.11
C GLY A 219 14.05 -24.36 2.78
N LEU A 220 13.50 -23.38 2.03
CA LEU A 220 12.64 -22.32 2.59
C LEU A 220 11.21 -22.35 2.08
N GLN A 221 10.93 -23.09 1.00
CA GLN A 221 9.64 -23.09 0.31
C GLN A 221 8.45 -23.23 1.26
N SER A 222 8.34 -24.34 1.98
CA SER A 222 7.17 -24.63 2.82
C SER A 222 6.98 -23.63 3.97
N ARG A 223 8.09 -23.07 4.51
CA ARG A 223 8.02 -22.06 5.58
C ARG A 223 7.46 -20.75 5.06
N ILE A 224 7.92 -20.31 3.89
CA ILE A 224 7.48 -19.04 3.28
C ILE A 224 6.05 -19.18 2.77
N GLU A 225 5.70 -20.26 2.07
CA GLU A 225 4.33 -20.51 1.60
C GLU A 225 3.34 -20.57 2.78
N THR A 226 3.71 -21.24 3.88
CA THR A 226 2.87 -21.27 5.10
C THR A 226 2.75 -19.89 5.74
N TYR A 227 3.82 -19.09 5.77
CA TYR A 227 3.79 -17.73 6.30
C TYR A 227 2.88 -16.83 5.48
N ILE A 228 2.98 -16.89 4.15
CA ILE A 228 2.11 -16.13 3.24
C ILE A 228 0.65 -16.52 3.46
N GLN A 229 0.31 -17.81 3.51
CA GLN A 229 -1.06 -18.28 3.76
C GLN A 229 -1.63 -17.78 5.09
N LYS A 230 -0.82 -17.75 6.16
CA LYS A 230 -1.24 -17.20 7.45
C LYS A 230 -1.44 -15.69 7.40
N THR A 231 -0.61 -14.99 6.65
CA THR A 231 -0.72 -13.54 6.47
C THR A 231 -1.98 -13.19 5.69
N GLU A 232 -2.26 -13.90 4.59
CA GLU A 232 -3.49 -13.71 3.81
C GLU A 232 -4.75 -13.97 4.65
N ARG A 233 -4.76 -15.06 5.46
CA ARG A 233 -5.88 -15.33 6.37
C ARG A 233 -6.14 -14.17 7.33
N ARG A 234 -5.09 -13.61 7.91
CA ARG A 234 -5.19 -12.45 8.81
C ARG A 234 -5.73 -11.22 8.09
N ILE A 235 -5.23 -10.94 6.89
CA ILE A 235 -5.71 -9.83 6.05
C ILE A 235 -7.19 -10.01 5.74
N PHE A 236 -7.61 -11.21 5.34
CA PHE A 236 -9.02 -11.49 5.05
C PHE A 236 -9.91 -11.30 6.28
N LEU A 237 -9.50 -11.81 7.44
CA LEU A 237 -10.25 -11.64 8.67
C LEU A 237 -10.43 -10.16 9.02
N ASN A 238 -9.34 -9.41 9.11
CA ASN A 238 -9.37 -8.01 9.53
C ASN A 238 -10.15 -7.13 8.53
N PHE A 239 -9.93 -7.31 7.23
CA PHE A 239 -10.62 -6.57 6.20
C PHE A 239 -12.15 -6.79 6.24
N HIS A 240 -12.60 -8.04 6.38
CA HIS A 240 -14.04 -8.33 6.39
C HIS A 240 -14.72 -7.92 7.70
N ARG A 241 -13.99 -7.89 8.82
CA ARG A 241 -14.46 -7.25 10.05
C ARG A 241 -14.74 -5.77 9.81
N GLN A 242 -13.82 -5.06 9.18
CA GLN A 242 -13.99 -3.64 8.82
C GLN A 242 -15.14 -3.44 7.86
N VAL A 243 -15.22 -4.22 6.77
CA VAL A 243 -16.35 -4.12 5.82
C VAL A 243 -17.68 -4.20 6.54
N PHE A 244 -17.85 -5.16 7.46
CA PHE A 244 -19.09 -5.32 8.21
C PHE A 244 -19.31 -4.18 9.21
N CYS A 245 -18.32 -3.85 10.05
CA CYS A 245 -18.48 -2.81 11.07
C CYS A 245 -18.58 -1.40 10.50
N TRP A 246 -18.17 -1.19 9.26
CA TRP A 246 -18.33 0.08 8.55
C TRP A 246 -19.60 0.15 7.70
N ILE A 247 -20.51 -0.80 7.83
CA ILE A 247 -21.74 -0.87 7.01
C ILE A 247 -22.54 0.45 7.03
N ASP A 248 -22.61 1.15 8.16
CA ASP A 248 -23.29 2.43 8.27
C ASP A 248 -22.63 3.56 7.47
N ARG A 249 -21.37 3.40 7.09
CA ARG A 249 -20.63 4.38 6.27
C ARG A 249 -20.88 4.18 4.77
N TRP A 250 -21.01 2.94 4.32
CA TRP A 250 -21.11 2.62 2.89
C TRP A 250 -22.49 2.11 2.44
N HIS A 251 -23.34 1.65 3.34
CA HIS A 251 -24.69 1.18 2.98
C HIS A 251 -25.52 2.31 2.39
N GLY A 252 -26.08 2.07 1.20
CA GLY A 252 -26.85 3.04 0.44
C GLY A 252 -26.01 3.92 -0.51
N LEU A 253 -24.68 3.79 -0.53
CA LEU A 253 -23.86 4.41 -1.56
C LEU A 253 -24.03 3.69 -2.89
N THR A 254 -23.98 4.46 -3.97
CA THR A 254 -23.97 3.95 -5.35
C THR A 254 -22.55 3.78 -5.88
N MET A 255 -22.38 3.04 -6.97
CA MET A 255 -21.09 2.96 -7.66
C MET A 255 -20.58 4.32 -8.15
N ALA A 256 -21.51 5.27 -8.44
CA ALA A 256 -21.13 6.64 -8.78
C ALA A 256 -20.56 7.40 -7.57
N ASP A 257 -21.10 7.15 -6.37
CA ASP A 257 -20.56 7.73 -5.13
C ASP A 257 -19.19 7.16 -4.81
N ILE A 258 -18.98 5.86 -5.00
CA ILE A 258 -17.66 5.21 -4.84
C ILE A 258 -16.63 5.83 -5.81
N ARG A 259 -16.96 6.02 -7.08
CA ARG A 259 -16.05 6.67 -8.04
C ARG A 259 -15.66 8.08 -7.62
N LYS A 260 -16.61 8.87 -7.11
CA LYS A 260 -16.31 10.21 -6.55
C LYS A 260 -15.38 10.14 -5.35
N LEU A 261 -15.57 9.15 -4.46
CA LEU A 261 -14.68 8.94 -3.32
C LEU A 261 -13.27 8.54 -3.77
N GLU A 262 -13.14 7.68 -4.78
CA GLU A 262 -11.84 7.31 -5.37
C GLU A 262 -11.15 8.51 -6.03
N GLU A 263 -11.89 9.31 -6.80
CA GLU A 263 -11.37 10.55 -7.41
C GLU A 263 -10.95 11.57 -6.35
N GLN A 264 -11.75 11.74 -5.29
CA GLN A 264 -11.42 12.62 -4.17
C GLN A 264 -10.18 12.10 -3.43
N THR A 265 -10.11 10.81 -3.14
CA THR A 265 -8.94 10.19 -2.51
C THR A 265 -7.68 10.41 -3.34
N LYS A 266 -7.79 10.28 -4.66
CA LYS A 266 -6.67 10.56 -5.58
C LYS A 266 -6.26 12.04 -5.52
N LYS A 267 -7.22 12.97 -5.53
CA LYS A 267 -6.94 14.40 -5.38
C LYS A 267 -6.30 14.72 -4.03
N ASP A 268 -6.83 14.15 -2.95
CA ASP A 268 -6.30 14.33 -1.59
C ASP A 268 -4.86 13.78 -1.46
N LEU A 269 -4.50 12.78 -2.27
CA LEU A 269 -3.13 12.25 -2.37
C LEU A 269 -2.22 13.13 -3.24
N ASP A 270 -2.78 13.80 -4.24
CA ASP A 270 -2.07 14.70 -5.14
C ASP A 270 -1.97 16.13 -4.56
N GLU A 271 -2.86 16.54 -3.64
CA GLU A 271 -2.82 17.82 -2.94
C GLU A 271 -1.84 17.75 -1.75
N VAL A 272 -1.15 18.87 -1.51
CA VAL A 272 -0.20 19.04 -0.39
C VAL A 272 -0.87 18.63 0.91
N HIS A 273 -0.31 17.64 1.60
CA HIS A 273 -0.88 17.00 2.79
C HIS A 273 -1.29 18.01 3.86
N GLU A 274 -2.59 18.25 4.03
CA GLU A 274 -3.11 18.96 5.20
C GLU A 274 -2.99 18.04 6.43
N LEU A 275 -2.10 18.42 7.32
CA LEU A 275 -1.95 17.71 8.59
C LEU A 275 -3.20 17.91 9.46
N PRO A 276 -3.72 16.85 10.10
CA PRO A 276 -4.73 17.00 11.14
C PRO A 276 -4.30 17.99 12.22
N PRO A 277 -5.22 18.74 12.84
CA PRO A 277 -4.90 19.81 13.81
C PRO A 277 -4.01 19.38 14.99
N ASP A 278 -4.10 18.14 15.45
CA ASP A 278 -3.26 17.55 16.48
C ASP A 278 -1.83 17.34 15.98
N LYS A 279 -1.64 16.77 14.79
CA LYS A 279 -0.33 16.59 14.17
C LYS A 279 0.29 17.93 13.75
N LEU A 280 -0.54 18.89 13.33
CA LEU A 280 -0.09 20.24 12.99
C LEU A 280 0.56 20.95 14.18
N LYS A 281 0.03 20.76 15.39
CA LYS A 281 0.60 21.30 16.65
C LYS A 281 1.90 20.62 17.06
N MET A 282 2.10 19.35 16.68
CA MET A 282 3.28 18.57 17.03
C MET A 282 4.42 18.72 16.02
N ARG A 283 4.17 19.31 14.85
CA ARG A 283 5.21 19.46 13.83
C ARG A 283 6.26 20.46 14.28
N GLU A 284 7.50 20.13 14.05
CA GLU A 284 8.64 21.04 14.12
C GLU A 284 8.88 21.65 12.72
N VAL A 285 8.99 22.98 12.64
CA VAL A 285 9.24 23.67 11.37
C VAL A 285 10.71 24.04 11.29
N ASP A 286 11.40 23.53 10.29
CA ASP A 286 12.79 23.84 10.00
C ASP A 286 12.88 24.53 8.64
N VAL A 287 13.53 25.69 8.61
CA VAL A 287 13.73 26.46 7.37
C VAL A 287 15.16 26.23 6.91
N ILE A 288 15.30 25.66 5.73
CA ILE A 288 16.61 25.39 5.11
C ILE A 288 16.97 26.57 4.20
N ASP A 289 18.06 27.27 4.53
CA ASP A 289 18.68 28.28 3.67
C ASP A 289 19.82 27.65 2.86
N ILE A 290 19.60 27.47 1.57
CA ILE A 290 20.58 26.82 0.67
C ILE A 290 21.89 27.61 0.51
N ALA A 291 21.92 28.90 0.86
CA ALA A 291 23.10 29.72 0.73
C ALA A 291 23.92 29.84 2.03
N SER A 292 23.25 29.91 3.20
CA SER A 292 23.90 30.19 4.46
C SER A 292 23.99 29.02 5.43
N ASP A 293 23.16 27.98 5.26
CA ASP A 293 23.22 26.82 6.13
C ASP A 293 24.53 26.03 6.00
N PRO A 294 25.08 25.56 7.11
CA PRO A 294 26.36 24.87 7.11
C PRO A 294 26.29 23.52 6.37
N VAL A 295 27.19 23.32 5.42
CA VAL A 295 27.37 22.08 4.68
C VAL A 295 28.54 21.30 5.29
N MET A 296 28.37 19.99 5.44
CA MET A 296 29.48 19.15 5.94
C MET A 296 30.68 19.22 4.99
N PRO A 297 31.93 19.26 5.48
CA PRO A 297 33.13 19.36 4.62
C PRO A 297 33.21 18.31 3.51
N ARG A 298 32.71 17.09 3.76
CA ARG A 298 32.70 16.01 2.76
C ARG A 298 31.66 16.20 1.65
N ASP A 299 30.63 17.01 1.89
CA ASP A 299 29.53 17.26 0.96
C ASP A 299 29.70 18.62 0.23
N TYR A 300 30.64 19.46 0.68
CA TYR A 300 30.86 20.79 0.11
C TYR A 300 31.57 20.70 -1.24
N LYS A 301 31.00 21.33 -2.23
CA LYS A 301 31.60 21.56 -3.55
C LYS A 301 31.51 23.04 -3.90
N GLN A 302 32.61 23.62 -4.35
CA GLN A 302 32.68 25.03 -4.63
C GLN A 302 31.79 25.46 -5.83
N ASP A 303 31.63 24.60 -6.81
CA ASP A 303 30.75 24.77 -7.96
C ASP A 303 29.26 24.58 -7.63
N GLU A 304 28.95 24.06 -6.45
CA GLU A 304 27.61 23.87 -5.91
C GLU A 304 27.34 24.82 -4.73
N ASP A 305 28.00 25.97 -4.68
CA ASP A 305 27.79 26.97 -3.62
C ASP A 305 26.93 28.16 -4.11
N PRO A 306 25.64 28.22 -3.70
CA PRO A 306 24.72 29.28 -4.10
C PRO A 306 25.17 30.69 -3.67
N SER A 307 26.00 30.80 -2.62
CA SER A 307 26.50 32.09 -2.13
C SER A 307 27.54 32.75 -3.06
N THR A 308 28.12 31.96 -3.94
CA THR A 308 29.15 32.41 -4.92
C THR A 308 28.73 32.16 -6.37
N PHE A 309 27.82 31.28 -6.62
CA PHE A 309 27.35 30.90 -7.97
C PHE A 309 26.53 32.00 -8.62
N VAL A 310 26.79 32.26 -9.91
CA VAL A 310 26.01 33.15 -10.77
C VAL A 310 25.66 32.41 -12.06
N SER A 311 24.38 32.32 -12.37
CA SER A 311 23.90 31.68 -13.59
C SER A 311 24.22 32.57 -14.81
N GLN A 312 24.82 31.98 -15.82
CA GLN A 312 25.12 32.66 -17.09
C GLN A 312 23.87 32.80 -17.97
N LYS A 313 22.93 31.84 -17.87
CA LYS A 313 21.70 31.87 -18.66
C LYS A 313 20.63 32.80 -18.08
N THR A 314 20.54 32.89 -16.75
CA THR A 314 19.42 33.58 -16.10
C THR A 314 19.83 34.80 -15.31
N GLY A 315 21.14 35.01 -15.08
CA GLY A 315 21.67 36.09 -14.23
C GLY A 315 21.37 35.91 -12.73
N ARG A 316 20.79 34.79 -12.32
CA ARG A 316 20.43 34.53 -10.92
C ARG A 316 21.66 34.19 -10.08
N GLY A 317 21.64 34.66 -8.84
CA GLY A 317 22.76 34.55 -7.89
C GLY A 317 23.69 35.75 -7.94
N PRO A 318 24.72 35.83 -7.08
CA PRO A 318 24.89 34.95 -5.91
C PRO A 318 23.83 35.22 -4.82
N LEU A 319 23.45 34.22 -4.08
CA LEU A 319 22.45 34.34 -3.00
C LEU A 319 23.14 34.87 -1.74
N LYS A 320 22.90 36.12 -1.37
CA LYS A 320 23.53 36.79 -0.22
C LYS A 320 22.52 37.55 0.63
N GLY A 321 22.84 37.71 1.93
CA GLY A 321 21.99 38.49 2.85
C GLY A 321 20.57 37.93 2.91
N ASP A 322 19.58 38.81 2.91
CA ASP A 322 18.15 38.46 2.99
C ASP A 322 17.57 37.99 1.64
N TRP A 323 18.34 37.20 0.88
CA TRP A 323 17.95 36.74 -0.47
C TRP A 323 16.57 36.08 -0.53
N MET A 324 16.16 35.34 0.52
CA MET A 324 14.83 34.69 0.59
C MET A 324 13.67 35.70 0.56
N LYS A 325 13.91 36.95 0.97
CA LYS A 325 12.90 38.04 0.92
C LYS A 325 12.97 38.85 -0.37
N THR A 326 14.10 38.88 -1.03
CA THR A 326 14.38 39.77 -2.18
C THR A 326 14.43 39.09 -3.53
N ALA A 327 14.60 37.75 -3.53
CA ALA A 327 14.64 36.96 -4.77
C ALA A 327 13.32 37.01 -5.54
N ASN A 328 13.41 37.22 -6.87
CA ASN A 328 12.26 37.17 -7.77
C ASN A 328 12.67 36.47 -9.09
N PRO A 329 12.05 35.40 -9.51
CA PRO A 329 11.01 34.64 -8.79
C PRO A 329 11.57 33.93 -7.57
N VAL A 330 10.70 33.69 -6.59
CA VAL A 330 10.99 32.89 -5.40
C VAL A 330 10.02 31.72 -5.30
N MET A 331 10.50 30.58 -4.84
CA MET A 331 9.67 29.43 -4.50
C MET A 331 10.16 28.78 -3.22
N CYS A 332 9.28 28.10 -2.56
CA CYS A 332 9.58 27.25 -1.42
C CYS A 332 9.13 25.81 -1.70
N ALA A 333 10.00 24.86 -1.45
CA ALA A 333 9.63 23.44 -1.43
C ALA A 333 9.26 23.04 0.01
N TYR A 334 7.97 22.81 0.25
CA TYR A 334 7.48 22.32 1.52
C TYR A 334 7.65 20.79 1.54
N LYS A 335 8.45 20.28 2.48
CA LYS A 335 8.70 18.85 2.65
C LYS A 335 8.26 18.42 4.04
N LEU A 336 7.23 17.58 4.13
CA LEU A 336 6.79 16.98 5.37
C LEU A 336 7.47 15.62 5.53
N VAL A 337 8.28 15.49 6.57
CA VAL A 337 8.96 14.23 6.90
C VAL A 337 8.40 13.70 8.20
N THR A 338 7.74 12.56 8.15
CA THR A 338 7.26 11.83 9.32
C THR A 338 8.11 10.58 9.50
N VAL A 339 8.74 10.46 10.66
CA VAL A 339 9.54 9.28 11.02
C VAL A 339 8.90 8.62 12.23
N GLU A 340 8.55 7.34 12.10
CA GLU A 340 8.04 6.52 13.17
C GLU A 340 8.90 5.26 13.30
N PHE A 341 9.68 5.16 14.37
CA PHE A 341 10.56 4.02 14.64
C PHE A 341 10.26 3.41 16.01
N LYS A 342 9.53 2.31 16.02
CA LYS A 342 9.05 1.65 17.25
C LYS A 342 10.07 0.63 17.78
N TRP A 343 11.13 1.10 18.46
CA TRP A 343 12.09 0.25 19.17
C TRP A 343 12.42 0.84 20.55
N PHE A 344 12.11 0.09 21.59
CA PHE A 344 12.35 0.53 22.97
C PHE A 344 13.82 0.89 23.20
N GLY A 345 14.07 2.10 23.70
CA GLY A 345 15.39 2.63 24.04
C GLY A 345 16.23 3.18 22.86
N LEU A 346 15.82 2.97 21.60
CA LEU A 346 16.53 3.48 20.41
C LEU A 346 15.70 4.43 19.56
N GLN A 347 14.38 4.49 19.78
CA GLN A 347 13.43 5.22 18.95
C GLN A 347 13.90 6.66 18.68
N SER A 348 14.03 7.48 19.69
CA SER A 348 14.34 8.91 19.53
C SER A 348 15.71 9.17 18.89
N ARG A 349 16.70 8.29 19.14
CA ARG A 349 18.01 8.41 18.50
C ARG A 349 17.98 8.14 17.01
N ILE A 350 17.24 7.12 16.60
CA ILE A 350 17.10 6.73 15.19
C ILE A 350 16.23 7.74 14.45
N GLU A 351 15.10 8.14 15.01
CA GLU A 351 14.24 9.18 14.43
C GLU A 351 15.01 10.49 14.25
N THR A 352 15.74 10.94 15.26
CA THR A 352 16.59 12.13 15.16
C THR A 352 17.69 11.98 14.10
N TYR A 353 18.31 10.80 14.00
CA TYR A 353 19.33 10.54 12.99
C TYR A 353 18.75 10.60 11.57
N ILE A 354 17.59 10.00 11.34
CA ILE A 354 16.90 10.02 10.06
C ILE A 354 16.53 11.48 9.69
N GLN A 355 15.90 12.24 10.61
CA GLN A 355 15.54 13.63 10.36
C GLN A 355 16.75 14.49 9.98
N LYS A 356 17.87 14.34 10.69
CA LYS A 356 19.12 15.05 10.34
C LYS A 356 19.69 14.61 9.00
N THR A 357 19.55 13.35 8.63
CA THR A 357 20.02 12.84 7.35
C THR A 357 19.16 13.39 6.22
N GLU A 358 17.84 13.37 6.36
CA GLU A 358 16.91 13.96 5.38
C GLU A 358 17.17 15.47 5.18
N ARG A 359 17.33 16.22 6.29
CA ARG A 359 17.69 17.64 6.21
C ARG A 359 18.96 17.87 5.39
N ARG A 360 19.99 17.06 5.62
CA ARG A 360 21.27 17.13 4.88
C ARG A 360 21.07 16.85 3.39
N ILE A 361 20.27 15.82 3.07
CA ILE A 361 19.94 15.48 1.68
C ILE A 361 19.20 16.64 1.01
N PHE A 362 18.19 17.20 1.66
CA PHE A 362 17.43 18.33 1.12
C PHE A 362 18.31 19.54 0.89
N LEU A 363 19.16 19.91 1.85
CA LEU A 363 20.09 21.03 1.70
C LEU A 363 21.01 20.83 0.48
N ASN A 364 21.69 19.69 0.39
CA ASN A 364 22.65 19.43 -0.69
C ASN A 364 21.95 19.36 -2.05
N PHE A 365 20.82 18.68 -2.14
CA PHE A 365 20.04 18.56 -3.37
C PHE A 365 19.60 19.94 -3.90
N HIS A 366 19.04 20.80 -3.04
CA HIS A 366 18.56 22.10 -3.51
C HIS A 366 19.69 23.09 -3.82
N ARG A 367 20.86 22.97 -3.19
CA ARG A 367 22.08 23.65 -3.62
C ARG A 367 22.47 23.25 -5.04
N GLN A 368 22.49 21.96 -5.34
CA GLN A 368 22.76 21.46 -6.69
C GLN A 368 21.71 21.95 -7.69
N VAL A 369 20.42 21.82 -7.39
CA VAL A 369 19.35 22.28 -8.29
C VAL A 369 19.55 23.74 -8.65
N PHE A 370 19.87 24.60 -7.69
CA PHE A 370 20.12 26.01 -7.97
C PHE A 370 21.40 26.21 -8.79
N CYS A 371 22.52 25.65 -8.40
CA CYS A 371 23.81 25.85 -9.10
C CYS A 371 23.86 25.16 -10.47
N TRP A 372 23.01 24.18 -10.73
CA TRP A 372 22.88 23.55 -12.04
C TRP A 372 21.81 24.19 -12.93
N ILE A 373 21.30 25.38 -12.59
CA ILE A 373 20.24 26.04 -13.34
C ILE A 373 20.59 26.21 -14.82
N ASP A 374 21.84 26.47 -15.16
CA ASP A 374 22.30 26.61 -16.55
C ASP A 374 22.22 25.28 -17.33
N ARG A 375 22.17 24.12 -16.66
CA ARG A 375 22.02 22.82 -17.30
C ARG A 375 20.57 22.49 -17.61
N TRP A 376 19.64 22.88 -16.75
CA TRP A 376 18.25 22.48 -16.88
C TRP A 376 17.30 23.63 -17.31
N HIS A 377 17.68 24.89 -17.16
CA HIS A 377 16.83 26.00 -17.56
C HIS A 377 16.58 26.00 -19.06
N GLY A 378 15.31 26.02 -19.45
CA GLY A 378 14.84 25.93 -20.83
C GLY A 378 14.59 24.52 -21.34
N LEU A 379 14.85 23.47 -20.55
CA LEU A 379 14.44 22.11 -20.90
C LEU A 379 12.92 21.96 -20.76
N THR A 380 12.34 21.21 -21.67
CA THR A 380 10.94 20.78 -21.58
C THR A 380 10.83 19.46 -20.82
N MET A 381 9.62 19.08 -20.39
CA MET A 381 9.38 17.76 -19.80
C MET A 381 9.73 16.62 -20.77
N ALA A 382 9.60 16.83 -22.07
CA ALA A 382 10.02 15.85 -23.07
C ALA A 382 11.55 15.65 -23.09
N ASP A 383 12.31 16.73 -22.88
CA ASP A 383 13.78 16.66 -22.80
C ASP A 383 14.23 15.94 -21.52
N ILE A 384 13.55 16.22 -20.39
CA ILE A 384 13.81 15.51 -19.13
C ILE A 384 13.55 13.99 -19.29
N ARG A 385 12.45 13.57 -19.90
CA ARG A 385 12.18 12.14 -20.14
C ARG A 385 13.24 11.47 -20.99
N LYS A 386 13.76 12.16 -22.02
CA LYS A 386 14.88 11.62 -22.82
C LYS A 386 16.15 11.45 -21.99
N LEU A 387 16.43 12.40 -21.09
CA LEU A 387 17.58 12.29 -20.17
C LEU A 387 17.41 11.12 -19.20
N GLU A 388 16.19 10.91 -18.67
CA GLU A 388 15.86 9.75 -17.82
C GLU A 388 16.06 8.43 -18.56
N GLU A 389 15.57 8.32 -19.80
CA GLU A 389 15.76 7.13 -20.64
C GLU A 389 17.24 6.86 -20.94
N GLN A 390 18.03 7.91 -21.23
CA GLN A 390 19.46 7.77 -21.46
C GLN A 390 20.18 7.33 -20.20
N THR A 391 19.91 7.99 -19.06
CA THR A 391 20.50 7.61 -17.77
C THR A 391 20.17 6.17 -17.40
N LYS A 392 18.95 5.72 -17.68
CA LYS A 392 18.56 4.33 -17.45
C LYS A 392 19.41 3.37 -18.31
N LYS A 393 19.64 3.67 -19.58
CA LYS A 393 20.50 2.86 -20.45
C LYS A 393 21.95 2.81 -19.95
N ASP A 394 22.47 3.99 -19.57
CA ASP A 394 23.86 4.10 -19.07
C ASP A 394 24.07 3.38 -17.72
N LEU A 395 22.99 3.13 -16.95
CA LEU A 395 23.03 2.36 -15.70
C LEU A 395 22.82 0.85 -15.92
N ASP A 396 22.23 0.47 -17.04
CA ASP A 396 21.98 -0.94 -17.39
C ASP A 396 23.19 -1.57 -18.16
N GLU A 397 24.15 -0.76 -18.65
CA GLU A 397 25.46 -1.15 -19.19
C GLU A 397 26.52 -1.27 -18.07
#